data_13b520eb9a6ca06bd6a9b982191ac0c8
#
_entry.id   13b520eb9a6ca06bd6a9b982191ac0c8
#
_cell.length_a   1.000
_cell.length_b   1.000
_cell.length_c   1.000
_cell.angle_alpha   90.00
_cell.angle_beta   90.00
_cell.angle_gamma   90.00
#
_symmetry.space_group_name_H-M   'P 1'
#
loop_
_entity.id
_entity.type
_entity.pdbx_description
1 polymer ?
#
loop_
_entity_poly.entity_id
_entity_poly.type
_entity_poly.pdbx_seq_one_letter_code
_entity_poly.pdbx_strand_id
1 'polypeptide(L)'
;AYDEESSYYRNLLNAGLNLEYQAQNFILSAVTGYQWLRDRMFMDQDFSAANIFNIEQKQRINTFSEEIVLKSKPNRRWQWTTGAFGFYQSLHTDGPVLFHRDGITSVIEGNANSVFDDLASMGVPGIPVMHLGINNESLPVSGSFDTPTLSGAIFHQSTFNDLFVKGLSATIGLRMDYEKVKMEYNSAAATTNFNFSMKMGNPANPQIIESQGLEGNAAYLGKESTDYVQLLPKFALQYEWNKGNNIYATAARGYRSGGYNIQMFSDLVTGMLSNSMMDAIMTDPNFSRFSAMIEQMKKELPEVSDATKYKPEYTWNYEIGSHLTLWEGRLLADLSAFYMDTRNQQIAKFAENGLGRITVNAGKSHSYGAEASLRAALTTAFTVNASYGYTYATFKEYATNVKVDGETKEISYNGNYVPFVPKHTLSLGGQYIFRINPGHWLDRIQVNANYTGAGRIYWTEQNDVSQSFYGILNGRLSLQKGNGQIDFWVRNALDKDYAAFYFESMGNGFMQKGRPIQAGIELRCRF
;
A
#
# COMPACT_ATOMS: atom_id res chain seq x y z
N ALA A 1 14.60 17.77 -4.36
CA ALA A 1 14.08 19.00 -4.93
C ALA A 1 13.03 18.62 -5.95
N TYR A 2 11.95 19.35 -6.00
CA TYR A 2 10.87 19.21 -6.98
C TYR A 2 10.66 20.62 -7.58
N ASP A 3 10.19 20.66 -8.81
CA ASP A 3 9.98 21.92 -9.54
C ASP A 3 8.56 22.45 -9.39
N GLU A 4 7.57 21.60 -9.05
CA GLU A 4 6.19 22.00 -8.79
C GLU A 4 5.69 21.60 -7.41
N GLU A 5 4.81 22.42 -6.81
CA GLU A 5 4.26 22.19 -5.48
C GLU A 5 3.11 21.16 -5.53
N SER A 6 3.29 20.04 -4.85
CA SER A 6 2.25 19.02 -4.73
C SER A 6 1.12 19.47 -3.83
N SER A 7 -0.12 19.08 -4.16
CA SER A 7 -1.31 19.47 -3.40
C SER A 7 -2.30 18.31 -3.26
N TYR A 8 -3.07 18.33 -2.16
CA TYR A 8 -4.11 17.34 -1.90
C TYR A 8 -5.34 17.99 -1.27
N TYR A 9 -6.50 17.75 -1.88
CA TYR A 9 -7.80 18.20 -1.40
C TYR A 9 -8.74 17.02 -1.25
N ARG A 10 -9.50 16.99 -0.14
CA ARG A 10 -10.48 15.92 0.12
C ARG A 10 -11.76 16.46 0.73
N ASN A 11 -12.89 15.95 0.22
CA ASN A 11 -14.19 16.05 0.85
C ASN A 11 -14.66 14.65 1.20
N LEU A 12 -15.09 14.44 2.44
CA LEU A 12 -15.46 13.13 2.96
C LEU A 12 -16.74 13.25 3.79
N LEU A 13 -17.74 12.40 3.47
CA LEU A 13 -18.92 12.17 4.29
C LEU A 13 -18.98 10.70 4.68
N ASN A 14 -19.11 10.43 5.97
CA ASN A 14 -19.40 9.10 6.51
C ASN A 14 -20.73 9.14 7.25
N ALA A 15 -21.61 8.19 6.96
CA ALA A 15 -22.84 7.96 7.69
C ALA A 15 -22.90 6.50 8.13
N GLY A 16 -23.37 6.26 9.36
CA GLY A 16 -23.51 4.92 9.91
C GLY A 16 -24.78 4.78 10.72
N LEU A 17 -25.47 3.65 10.56
CA LEU A 17 -26.65 3.30 11.33
C LEU A 17 -26.43 1.95 11.97
N ASN A 18 -26.54 1.90 13.31
CA ASN A 18 -26.46 0.67 14.08
C ASN A 18 -27.83 0.38 14.70
N LEU A 19 -28.41 -0.75 14.37
CA LEU A 19 -29.66 -1.25 14.94
C LEU A 19 -29.36 -2.51 15.73
N GLU A 20 -29.86 -2.60 16.96
CA GLU A 20 -29.74 -3.81 17.76
C GLU A 20 -31.11 -4.16 18.39
N TYR A 21 -31.56 -5.40 18.18
CA TYR A 21 -32.75 -5.95 18.79
C TYR A 21 -32.39 -7.06 19.76
N GLN A 22 -32.74 -6.89 21.02
CA GLN A 22 -32.47 -7.80 22.12
C GLN A 22 -33.68 -8.73 22.36
N ALA A 23 -33.75 -9.89 21.69
CA ALA A 23 -34.74 -10.93 21.99
C ALA A 23 -34.39 -11.71 23.26
N GLN A 24 -35.27 -12.61 23.70
CA GLN A 24 -35.00 -13.45 24.89
C GLN A 24 -33.79 -14.39 24.69
N ASN A 25 -33.67 -15.02 23.52
CA ASN A 25 -32.68 -16.06 23.24
C ASN A 25 -31.54 -15.64 22.33
N PHE A 26 -31.67 -14.52 21.61
CA PHE A 26 -30.68 -14.03 20.66
C PHE A 26 -30.61 -12.50 20.65
N ILE A 27 -29.60 -11.99 19.99
CA ILE A 27 -29.43 -10.58 19.67
C ILE A 27 -29.29 -10.50 18.16
N LEU A 28 -30.13 -9.67 17.51
CA LEU A 28 -30.01 -9.31 16.10
C LEU A 28 -29.41 -7.92 16.00
N SER A 29 -28.34 -7.77 15.25
CA SER A 29 -27.73 -6.48 14.96
C SER A 29 -27.60 -6.27 13.46
N ALA A 30 -27.85 -5.04 13.03
CA ALA A 30 -27.61 -4.60 11.65
C ALA A 30 -26.75 -3.34 11.68
N VAL A 31 -25.71 -3.32 10.86
CA VAL A 31 -24.78 -2.18 10.75
C VAL A 31 -24.71 -1.76 9.30
N THR A 32 -25.30 -0.60 9.02
CA THR A 32 -25.29 0.02 7.70
C THR A 32 -24.22 1.12 7.66
N GLY A 33 -23.37 1.10 6.67
CA GLY A 33 -22.35 2.11 6.44
C GLY A 33 -22.49 2.73 5.06
N TYR A 34 -22.35 4.04 4.99
CA TYR A 34 -22.25 4.78 3.73
C TYR A 34 -21.07 5.76 3.80
N GLN A 35 -20.24 5.74 2.77
CA GLN A 35 -19.15 6.68 2.59
C GLN A 35 -19.23 7.33 1.21
N TRP A 36 -19.14 8.64 1.19
CA TRP A 36 -18.90 9.42 0.00
C TRP A 36 -17.59 10.16 0.14
N LEU A 37 -16.74 10.08 -0.91
CA LEU A 37 -15.44 10.73 -0.94
C LEU A 37 -15.23 11.36 -2.32
N ARG A 38 -14.69 12.57 -2.31
CA ARG A 38 -14.11 13.22 -3.48
C ARG A 38 -12.74 13.73 -3.11
N ASP A 39 -11.73 13.37 -3.87
CA ASP A 39 -10.41 13.97 -3.71
C ASP A 39 -9.77 14.38 -5.03
N ARG A 40 -8.75 15.19 -4.90
CA ARG A 40 -7.87 15.63 -5.96
C ARG A 40 -6.46 15.68 -5.40
N MET A 41 -5.55 14.99 -6.06
CA MET A 41 -4.13 14.97 -5.76
C MET A 41 -3.37 15.43 -6.99
N PHE A 42 -2.54 16.44 -6.82
CA PHE A 42 -1.57 16.88 -7.83
C PHE A 42 -0.18 16.59 -7.29
N MET A 43 0.66 15.95 -8.09
CA MET A 43 2.00 15.55 -7.69
C MET A 43 2.99 15.78 -8.83
N ASP A 44 4.11 16.41 -8.49
CA ASP A 44 5.38 16.26 -9.16
C ASP A 44 5.96 14.89 -8.71
N GLN A 45 5.83 13.88 -9.55
CA GLN A 45 6.11 12.48 -9.16
C GLN A 45 7.47 11.99 -9.67
N ASP A 46 8.20 12.77 -10.43
CA ASP A 46 9.58 12.42 -10.79
C ASP A 46 10.57 12.69 -9.65
N PHE A 47 10.13 13.45 -8.62
CA PHE A 47 10.88 13.78 -7.39
C PHE A 47 12.21 14.47 -7.65
N SER A 48 12.40 15.08 -8.82
CA SER A 48 13.61 15.75 -9.24
C SER A 48 13.41 17.26 -9.41
N ALA A 49 14.40 17.97 -9.88
CA ALA A 49 14.30 19.36 -10.27
C ALA A 49 14.17 19.53 -11.79
N ALA A 50 14.12 18.43 -12.54
CA ALA A 50 13.85 18.44 -13.96
C ALA A 50 12.33 18.35 -14.17
N ASN A 51 11.82 19.08 -15.14
CA ASN A 51 10.39 19.08 -15.45
C ASN A 51 10.05 17.89 -16.37
N ILE A 52 9.97 16.67 -15.75
CA ILE A 52 9.77 15.43 -16.49
C ILE A 52 8.28 15.16 -16.67
N PHE A 53 7.53 14.98 -15.60
CA PHE A 53 6.08 14.75 -15.67
C PHE A 53 5.35 15.06 -14.36
N ASN A 54 4.09 15.45 -14.51
CA ASN A 54 3.16 15.65 -13.41
C ASN A 54 1.98 14.69 -13.49
N ILE A 55 1.45 14.31 -12.34
CA ILE A 55 0.23 13.50 -12.23
C ILE A 55 -0.84 14.28 -11.49
N GLU A 56 -2.01 14.41 -12.12
CA GLU A 56 -3.22 14.86 -11.45
C GLU A 56 -4.17 13.69 -11.31
N GLN A 57 -4.46 13.27 -10.07
CA GLN A 57 -5.43 12.22 -9.80
C GLN A 57 -6.67 12.81 -9.13
N LYS A 58 -7.84 12.53 -9.71
CA LYS A 58 -9.15 12.89 -9.16
C LYS A 58 -9.93 11.62 -8.91
N GLN A 59 -10.46 11.44 -7.70
CA GLN A 59 -11.24 10.28 -7.36
C GLN A 59 -12.64 10.66 -6.86
N ARG A 60 -13.61 9.81 -7.20
CA ARG A 60 -14.98 9.84 -6.67
C ARG A 60 -15.32 8.45 -6.20
N ILE A 61 -15.55 8.32 -4.90
CA ILE A 61 -15.81 7.03 -4.27
C ILE A 61 -17.18 7.10 -3.58
N ASN A 62 -18.02 6.11 -3.89
CA ASN A 62 -19.24 5.84 -3.15
C ASN A 62 -19.16 4.41 -2.65
N THR A 63 -19.24 4.23 -1.33
CA THR A 63 -19.19 2.92 -0.69
C THR A 63 -20.42 2.71 0.15
N PHE A 64 -21.07 1.59 -0.03
CA PHE A 64 -22.18 1.10 0.80
C PHE A 64 -21.78 -0.24 1.41
N SER A 65 -22.05 -0.43 2.68
CA SER A 65 -21.84 -1.70 3.38
C SER A 65 -23.00 -2.01 4.31
N GLU A 66 -23.36 -3.28 4.40
CA GLU A 66 -24.37 -3.80 5.31
C GLU A 66 -23.87 -5.07 5.96
N GLU A 67 -23.97 -5.16 7.28
CA GLU A 67 -23.70 -6.37 8.02
C GLU A 67 -24.88 -6.70 8.92
N ILE A 68 -25.45 -7.90 8.75
CA ILE A 68 -26.53 -8.43 9.59
C ILE A 68 -25.99 -9.61 10.38
N VAL A 69 -26.07 -9.53 11.70
CA VAL A 69 -25.52 -10.53 12.63
C VAL A 69 -26.60 -10.98 13.60
N LEU A 70 -26.78 -12.28 13.66
CA LEU A 70 -27.57 -12.96 14.67
C LEU A 70 -26.62 -13.69 15.61
N LYS A 71 -26.68 -13.38 16.91
CA LYS A 71 -25.82 -13.99 17.93
C LYS A 71 -26.61 -14.50 19.12
N SER A 72 -26.17 -15.59 19.72
CA SER A 72 -26.74 -16.11 20.96
C SER A 72 -26.54 -15.14 22.12
N LYS A 73 -27.32 -15.26 23.17
CA LYS A 73 -27.04 -14.56 24.43
C LYS A 73 -25.70 -15.00 25.04
N PRO A 74 -24.97 -14.10 25.74
CA PRO A 74 -23.75 -14.45 26.46
C PRO A 74 -24.03 -15.43 27.62
N ASN A 75 -22.97 -16.00 28.21
CA ASN A 75 -23.01 -16.90 29.36
C ASN A 75 -23.77 -18.20 29.15
N ARG A 76 -23.83 -18.71 27.90
CA ARG A 76 -24.35 -20.02 27.57
C ARG A 76 -23.20 -20.99 27.30
N ARG A 77 -23.43 -22.28 27.55
CA ARG A 77 -22.47 -23.35 27.24
C ARG A 77 -22.17 -23.44 25.74
N TRP A 78 -23.19 -23.24 24.90
CA TRP A 78 -23.04 -23.05 23.45
C TRP A 78 -23.38 -21.62 23.06
N GLN A 79 -22.42 -20.92 22.55
CA GLN A 79 -22.56 -19.58 21.97
C GLN A 79 -22.31 -19.64 20.48
N TRP A 80 -23.08 -18.92 19.73
CA TRP A 80 -22.93 -18.88 18.28
C TRP A 80 -23.17 -17.48 17.72
N THR A 81 -22.56 -17.24 16.57
CA THR A 81 -22.74 -16.03 15.76
C THR A 81 -22.86 -16.45 14.32
N THR A 82 -23.92 -16.01 13.66
CA THR A 82 -24.17 -16.21 12.22
C THR A 82 -24.47 -14.86 11.60
N GLY A 83 -23.92 -14.59 10.44
CA GLY A 83 -24.19 -13.30 9.78
C GLY A 83 -23.97 -13.36 8.28
N ALA A 84 -24.39 -12.26 7.67
CA ALA A 84 -24.16 -11.94 6.27
C ALA A 84 -23.59 -10.54 6.16
N PHE A 85 -22.72 -10.34 5.19
CA PHE A 85 -22.11 -9.06 4.87
C PHE A 85 -22.27 -8.77 3.38
N GLY A 86 -22.58 -7.52 3.04
CA GLY A 86 -22.62 -7.01 1.68
C GLY A 86 -21.85 -5.71 1.57
N PHE A 87 -21.13 -5.54 0.48
CA PHE A 87 -20.31 -4.36 0.21
C PHE A 87 -20.38 -4.03 -1.27
N TYR A 88 -20.59 -2.77 -1.57
CA TYR A 88 -20.48 -2.24 -2.92
C TYR A 88 -19.72 -0.92 -2.90
N GLN A 89 -18.69 -0.83 -3.71
CA GLN A 89 -17.94 0.40 -3.93
C GLN A 89 -17.95 0.74 -5.42
N SER A 90 -18.30 1.97 -5.73
CA SER A 90 -18.09 2.59 -7.03
C SER A 90 -16.91 3.55 -6.89
N LEU A 91 -15.81 3.26 -7.57
CA LEU A 91 -14.62 4.10 -7.62
C LEU A 91 -14.40 4.54 -9.06
N HIS A 92 -14.49 5.84 -9.29
CA HIS A 92 -14.08 6.49 -10.53
C HIS A 92 -12.78 7.25 -10.29
N THR A 93 -11.80 7.06 -11.16
CA THR A 93 -10.50 7.72 -11.10
C THR A 93 -10.18 8.36 -12.45
N ASP A 94 -9.99 9.67 -12.46
CA ASP A 94 -9.31 10.39 -13.54
C ASP A 94 -7.86 10.61 -13.12
N GLY A 95 -6.91 10.11 -13.92
CA GLY A 95 -5.48 10.14 -13.57
C GLY A 95 -4.63 10.43 -14.80
N PRO A 96 -4.74 11.63 -15.42
CA PRO A 96 -3.86 11.99 -16.52
C PRO A 96 -2.42 12.17 -16.05
N VAL A 97 -1.48 11.74 -16.89
CA VAL A 97 -0.05 12.05 -16.79
C VAL A 97 0.27 13.09 -17.84
N LEU A 98 0.92 14.18 -17.45
CA LEU A 98 1.39 15.19 -18.38
C LEU A 98 2.93 15.11 -18.46
N PHE A 99 3.45 14.62 -19.58
CA PHE A 99 4.88 14.70 -19.88
C PHE A 99 5.21 16.11 -20.39
N HIS A 100 6.20 16.72 -19.78
CA HIS A 100 6.80 17.96 -20.22
C HIS A 100 7.97 17.70 -21.18
N ARG A 101 8.58 18.72 -21.73
CA ARG A 101 9.63 18.58 -22.75
C ARG A 101 10.79 17.69 -22.28
N ASP A 102 11.26 17.87 -21.04
CA ASP A 102 12.35 17.06 -20.48
C ASP A 102 11.97 15.58 -20.38
N GLY A 103 10.69 15.29 -20.04
CA GLY A 103 10.17 13.94 -19.97
C GLY A 103 9.95 13.30 -21.34
N ILE A 104 9.50 14.08 -22.33
CA ILE A 104 9.41 13.60 -23.71
C ILE A 104 10.80 13.20 -24.20
N THR A 105 11.81 14.03 -23.95
CA THR A 105 13.19 13.77 -24.39
C THR A 105 13.83 12.61 -23.63
N SER A 106 13.70 12.55 -22.31
CA SER A 106 14.38 11.55 -21.49
C SER A 106 13.67 10.19 -21.48
N VAL A 107 12.32 10.17 -21.46
CA VAL A 107 11.54 8.94 -21.29
C VAL A 107 11.08 8.39 -22.65
N ILE A 108 10.50 9.21 -23.53
CA ILE A 108 9.89 8.72 -24.75
C ILE A 108 10.91 8.66 -25.90
N GLU A 109 11.56 9.77 -26.23
CA GLU A 109 12.61 9.80 -27.24
C GLU A 109 13.82 8.96 -26.81
N GLY A 110 14.26 9.09 -25.55
CA GLY A 110 15.40 8.36 -25.00
C GLY A 110 15.21 6.84 -25.08
N ASN A 111 14.03 6.34 -24.72
CA ASN A 111 13.72 4.90 -24.84
C ASN A 111 13.67 4.40 -26.29
N ALA A 112 13.18 5.22 -27.22
CA ALA A 112 13.17 4.84 -28.63
C ALA A 112 14.59 4.89 -29.21
N ASN A 113 15.32 5.96 -28.94
CA ASN A 113 16.68 6.15 -29.46
C ASN A 113 17.68 5.16 -28.85
N SER A 114 17.53 4.74 -27.58
CA SER A 114 18.40 3.71 -26.98
C SER A 114 18.33 2.37 -27.72
N VAL A 115 17.15 1.97 -28.20
CA VAL A 115 17.00 0.76 -29.03
C VAL A 115 17.79 0.91 -30.35
N PHE A 116 17.78 2.09 -30.95
CA PHE A 116 18.51 2.37 -32.17
C PHE A 116 20.02 2.39 -31.96
N ASP A 117 20.47 2.96 -30.83
CA ASP A 117 21.87 3.02 -30.42
C ASP A 117 22.41 1.62 -30.10
N ASP A 118 21.64 0.79 -29.42
CA ASP A 118 21.99 -0.61 -29.13
C ASP A 118 22.21 -1.39 -30.43
N LEU A 119 21.30 -1.26 -31.41
CA LEU A 119 21.43 -1.89 -32.71
C LEU A 119 22.68 -1.37 -33.47
N ALA A 120 22.93 -0.08 -33.46
CA ALA A 120 24.11 0.49 -34.10
C ALA A 120 25.42 0.01 -33.43
N SER A 121 25.41 -0.20 -32.10
CA SER A 121 26.55 -0.67 -31.31
C SER A 121 26.94 -2.12 -31.58
N MET A 122 26.05 -2.94 -32.11
CA MET A 122 26.34 -4.35 -32.50
C MET A 122 27.40 -4.45 -33.60
N GLY A 123 27.77 -3.34 -34.22
CA GLY A 123 28.84 -3.30 -35.22
C GLY A 123 28.56 -4.13 -36.49
N VAL A 124 27.32 -4.50 -36.72
CA VAL A 124 26.93 -5.26 -37.93
C VAL A 124 26.98 -4.33 -39.13
N PRO A 125 27.79 -4.64 -40.18
CA PRO A 125 27.87 -3.79 -41.34
C PRO A 125 26.50 -3.64 -42.04
N GLY A 126 26.11 -2.39 -42.30
CA GLY A 126 24.85 -2.08 -42.97
C GLY A 126 23.67 -1.74 -42.08
N ILE A 127 23.82 -1.81 -40.74
CA ILE A 127 22.82 -1.27 -39.84
C ILE A 127 22.91 0.27 -39.88
N PRO A 128 21.81 0.96 -40.17
CA PRO A 128 21.80 2.42 -40.20
C PRO A 128 21.79 3.01 -38.78
N VAL A 129 22.34 4.19 -38.62
CA VAL A 129 22.15 5.00 -37.40
C VAL A 129 20.81 5.73 -37.51
N MET A 130 19.92 5.49 -36.56
CA MET A 130 18.55 6.01 -36.58
C MET A 130 18.36 7.01 -35.45
N HIS A 131 17.49 7.99 -35.68
CA HIS A 131 17.13 8.98 -34.67
C HIS A 131 15.67 9.40 -34.83
N LEU A 132 14.94 9.43 -33.69
CA LEU A 132 13.57 9.89 -33.56
C LEU A 132 13.57 11.14 -32.66
N GLY A 133 12.90 12.19 -33.11
CA GLY A 133 12.70 13.41 -32.32
C GLY A 133 11.23 13.82 -32.32
N ILE A 134 10.64 14.01 -31.14
CA ILE A 134 9.24 14.41 -30.97
C ILE A 134 9.14 15.93 -31.00
N ASN A 135 8.16 16.46 -31.72
CA ASN A 135 7.99 17.91 -31.90
C ASN A 135 7.06 18.54 -30.84
N ASN A 136 6.31 17.74 -30.09
CA ASN A 136 5.39 18.22 -29.05
C ASN A 136 6.15 18.89 -27.90
N GLU A 137 5.69 20.05 -27.43
CA GLU A 137 6.20 20.71 -26.21
C GLU A 137 5.70 20.02 -24.92
N SER A 138 4.54 19.40 -24.97
CA SER A 138 3.98 18.57 -23.90
C SER A 138 3.16 17.43 -24.49
N LEU A 139 3.10 16.32 -23.77
CA LEU A 139 2.35 15.14 -24.19
C LEU A 139 1.43 14.68 -23.05
N PRO A 140 0.13 15.04 -23.09
CA PRO A 140 -0.84 14.51 -22.15
C PRO A 140 -1.19 13.06 -22.50
N VAL A 141 -1.11 12.20 -21.51
CA VAL A 141 -1.66 10.84 -21.51
C VAL A 141 -2.88 10.83 -20.60
N SER A 142 -4.06 10.75 -21.18
CA SER A 142 -5.31 10.70 -20.43
C SER A 142 -5.51 9.33 -19.78
N GLY A 143 -6.21 9.29 -18.64
CA GLY A 143 -6.61 8.05 -18.00
C GLY A 143 -7.92 8.28 -17.23
N SER A 144 -8.95 7.50 -17.57
CA SER A 144 -10.24 7.50 -16.89
C SER A 144 -10.64 6.05 -16.62
N PHE A 145 -10.88 5.73 -15.36
CA PHE A 145 -11.06 4.35 -14.89
C PHE A 145 -12.25 4.25 -13.95
N ASP A 146 -13.17 3.32 -14.25
CA ASP A 146 -14.22 2.90 -13.34
C ASP A 146 -13.88 1.51 -12.78
N THR A 147 -13.66 1.44 -11.46
CA THR A 147 -13.29 0.19 -10.79
C THR A 147 -14.30 -0.21 -9.71
N PRO A 148 -15.55 -0.61 -10.11
CA PRO A 148 -16.53 -1.05 -9.15
C PRO A 148 -16.15 -2.41 -8.53
N THR A 149 -16.36 -2.50 -7.21
CA THR A 149 -16.17 -3.73 -6.43
C THR A 149 -17.47 -4.12 -5.76
N LEU A 150 -17.88 -5.37 -5.95
CA LEU A 150 -18.99 -6.00 -5.26
C LEU A 150 -18.46 -7.15 -4.41
N SER A 151 -18.77 -7.15 -3.12
CA SER A 151 -18.41 -8.23 -2.20
C SER A 151 -19.60 -8.67 -1.38
N GLY A 152 -19.69 -9.96 -1.11
CA GLY A 152 -20.70 -10.54 -0.23
C GLY A 152 -20.11 -11.70 0.57
N ALA A 153 -20.53 -11.86 1.80
CA ALA A 153 -20.07 -12.95 2.65
C ALA A 153 -21.18 -13.53 3.52
N ILE A 154 -21.06 -14.81 3.84
CA ILE A 154 -21.81 -15.47 4.89
C ILE A 154 -20.83 -16.10 5.87
N PHE A 155 -21.16 -16.07 7.15
CA PHE A 155 -20.30 -16.63 8.18
C PHE A 155 -21.07 -17.24 9.33
N HIS A 156 -20.45 -18.23 9.93
CA HIS A 156 -20.92 -18.85 11.15
C HIS A 156 -19.74 -19.19 12.06
N GLN A 157 -19.91 -18.95 13.36
CA GLN A 157 -18.97 -19.34 14.40
C GLN A 157 -19.73 -19.93 15.58
N SER A 158 -19.30 -21.08 16.07
CA SER A 158 -19.76 -21.70 17.29
C SER A 158 -18.65 -21.77 18.33
N THR A 159 -18.95 -21.40 19.56
CA THR A 159 -18.05 -21.50 20.71
C THR A 159 -18.73 -22.40 21.76
N PHE A 160 -18.04 -23.44 22.18
CA PHE A 160 -18.46 -24.38 23.21
C PHE A 160 -17.65 -24.09 24.48
N ASN A 161 -18.33 -23.59 25.51
CA ASN A 161 -17.73 -23.25 26.80
C ASN A 161 -17.81 -24.45 27.76
N ASP A 162 -16.86 -24.54 28.67
CA ASP A 162 -16.76 -25.63 29.67
C ASP A 162 -16.81 -27.04 29.01
N LEU A 163 -16.00 -27.25 27.98
CA LEU A 163 -16.13 -28.40 27.07
C LEU A 163 -15.90 -29.72 27.79
N PHE A 164 -14.80 -29.95 28.44
CA PHE A 164 -14.51 -31.17 29.24
C PHE A 164 -14.22 -30.80 30.69
N VAL A 165 -13.63 -29.65 30.88
CA VAL A 165 -13.30 -29.05 32.17
C VAL A 165 -13.80 -27.62 32.20
N LYS A 166 -14.15 -27.13 33.41
CA LYS A 166 -14.59 -25.74 33.60
C LYS A 166 -13.51 -24.78 33.14
N GLY A 167 -13.90 -23.78 32.34
CA GLY A 167 -13.02 -22.75 31.80
C GLY A 167 -12.38 -23.12 30.45
N LEU A 168 -12.50 -24.37 29.96
CA LEU A 168 -12.03 -24.73 28.62
C LEU A 168 -13.10 -24.43 27.57
N SER A 169 -12.76 -23.60 26.60
CA SER A 169 -13.64 -23.25 25.48
C SER A 169 -12.99 -23.61 24.14
N ALA A 170 -13.80 -24.13 23.22
CA ALA A 170 -13.38 -24.37 21.83
C ALA A 170 -14.27 -23.58 20.87
N THR A 171 -13.66 -22.95 19.88
CA THR A 171 -14.34 -22.19 18.84
C THR A 171 -14.03 -22.75 17.47
N ILE A 172 -15.07 -22.94 16.65
CA ILE A 172 -14.96 -23.28 15.24
C ILE A 172 -15.77 -22.25 14.45
N GLY A 173 -15.15 -21.67 13.44
CA GLY A 173 -15.76 -20.69 12.56
C GLY A 173 -15.45 -20.96 11.10
N LEU A 174 -16.37 -20.58 10.23
CA LEU A 174 -16.20 -20.57 8.79
C LEU A 174 -16.85 -19.32 8.21
N ARG A 175 -16.13 -18.64 7.33
CA ARG A 175 -16.63 -17.55 6.52
C ARG A 175 -16.36 -17.84 5.05
N MET A 176 -17.35 -17.60 4.21
CA MET A 176 -17.24 -17.68 2.77
C MET A 176 -17.49 -16.29 2.19
N ASP A 177 -16.51 -15.78 1.49
CA ASP A 177 -16.58 -14.50 0.78
C ASP A 177 -16.62 -14.74 -0.72
N TYR A 178 -17.46 -13.97 -1.41
CA TYR A 178 -17.44 -13.77 -2.86
C TYR A 178 -17.12 -12.32 -3.14
N GLU A 179 -16.19 -12.09 -4.04
CA GLU A 179 -15.83 -10.74 -4.47
C GLU A 179 -15.68 -10.68 -5.97
N LYS A 180 -16.22 -9.62 -6.57
CA LYS A 180 -16.09 -9.31 -7.99
C LYS A 180 -15.55 -7.89 -8.15
N VAL A 181 -14.40 -7.80 -8.82
CA VAL A 181 -13.75 -6.53 -9.17
C VAL A 181 -13.84 -6.36 -10.69
N LYS A 182 -14.29 -5.19 -11.13
CA LYS A 182 -14.27 -4.82 -12.54
C LYS A 182 -13.34 -3.63 -12.74
N MET A 183 -12.88 -3.44 -13.96
CA MET A 183 -12.16 -2.26 -14.40
C MET A 183 -12.65 -1.91 -15.80
N GLU A 184 -13.28 -0.74 -15.95
CA GLU A 184 -13.54 -0.12 -17.26
C GLU A 184 -12.52 0.99 -17.45
N TYR A 185 -11.90 1.06 -18.60
CA TYR A 185 -10.79 1.95 -18.84
C TYR A 185 -10.90 2.67 -20.17
N ASN A 186 -10.48 3.92 -20.16
CA ASN A 186 -10.25 4.75 -21.33
C ASN A 186 -8.97 5.55 -21.08
N SER A 187 -7.89 5.17 -21.78
CA SER A 187 -6.59 5.81 -21.64
C SER A 187 -5.97 6.01 -23.00
N ALA A 188 -5.51 7.23 -23.30
CA ALA A 188 -4.99 7.58 -24.61
C ALA A 188 -3.88 8.64 -24.50
N ALA A 189 -2.86 8.51 -25.34
CA ALA A 189 -1.91 9.59 -25.59
C ALA A 189 -2.50 10.60 -26.60
N ALA A 190 -2.18 11.87 -26.43
CA ALA A 190 -2.44 12.86 -27.45
C ALA A 190 -1.64 12.52 -28.72
N THR A 191 -2.12 12.97 -29.87
CA THR A 191 -1.41 12.81 -31.15
C THR A 191 0.03 13.33 -31.03
N THR A 192 0.98 12.44 -31.28
CA THR A 192 2.41 12.71 -31.16
C THR A 192 2.97 12.98 -32.53
N ASN A 193 3.41 14.22 -32.75
CA ASN A 193 4.07 14.61 -34.00
C ASN A 193 5.58 14.45 -33.84
N PHE A 194 6.22 13.75 -34.77
CA PHE A 194 7.65 13.44 -34.69
C PHE A 194 8.36 13.47 -36.04
N ASN A 195 9.69 13.55 -35.96
CA ASN A 195 10.59 13.45 -37.09
C ASN A 195 11.42 12.17 -36.96
N PHE A 196 11.74 11.55 -38.05
CA PHE A 196 12.59 10.38 -38.07
C PHE A 196 13.66 10.49 -39.13
N SER A 197 14.89 10.14 -38.78
CA SER A 197 16.03 10.14 -39.69
C SER A 197 16.85 8.87 -39.59
N MET A 198 17.43 8.47 -40.73
CA MET A 198 18.27 7.30 -40.89
C MET A 198 19.53 7.66 -41.64
N LYS A 199 20.71 7.37 -41.09
CA LYS A 199 22.02 7.59 -41.72
C LYS A 199 22.65 6.26 -42.10
N MET A 200 23.07 6.12 -43.33
CA MET A 200 23.63 4.88 -43.90
C MET A 200 24.93 5.16 -44.65
N GLY A 201 25.71 4.10 -44.85
CA GLY A 201 26.91 4.12 -45.66
C GLY A 201 28.17 4.59 -44.92
N ASN A 202 29.08 5.24 -45.62
CA ASN A 202 30.35 5.66 -45.06
C ASN A 202 30.16 6.79 -44.03
N PRO A 203 30.65 6.65 -42.80
CA PRO A 203 30.52 7.70 -41.76
C PRO A 203 31.07 9.07 -42.19
N ALA A 204 32.05 9.10 -43.09
CA ALA A 204 32.63 10.36 -43.63
C ALA A 204 31.72 11.05 -44.67
N ASN A 205 30.79 10.30 -45.28
CA ASN A 205 29.80 10.83 -46.24
C ASN A 205 28.51 10.00 -46.17
N PRO A 206 27.71 10.10 -45.10
CA PRO A 206 26.52 9.29 -44.90
C PRO A 206 25.40 9.72 -45.85
N GLN A 207 24.66 8.74 -46.36
CA GLN A 207 23.38 9.00 -47.01
C GLN A 207 22.35 9.21 -45.88
N ILE A 208 21.72 10.38 -45.83
CA ILE A 208 20.69 10.72 -44.87
C ILE A 208 19.32 10.58 -45.54
N ILE A 209 18.42 9.85 -44.92
CA ILE A 209 17.01 9.77 -45.29
C ILE A 209 16.24 10.30 -44.10
N GLU A 210 15.33 11.23 -44.32
CA GLU A 210 14.52 11.82 -43.23
C GLU A 210 13.08 12.05 -43.66
N SER A 211 12.16 11.97 -42.72
CA SER A 211 10.78 12.41 -42.83
C SER A 211 10.40 13.23 -41.59
N GLN A 212 9.64 14.28 -41.83
CA GLN A 212 9.20 15.21 -40.82
C GLN A 212 7.67 15.19 -40.70
N GLY A 213 7.15 15.49 -39.51
CA GLY A 213 5.73 15.62 -39.28
C GLY A 213 4.96 14.29 -39.37
N LEU A 214 5.63 13.17 -39.06
CA LEU A 214 4.97 11.90 -38.86
C LEU A 214 4.11 11.93 -37.61
N GLU A 215 3.03 11.13 -37.58
CA GLU A 215 2.11 11.11 -36.45
C GLU A 215 1.97 9.71 -35.85
N GLY A 216 2.02 9.63 -34.52
CA GLY A 216 1.71 8.45 -33.73
C GLY A 216 0.51 8.66 -32.83
N ASN A 217 -0.30 7.62 -32.63
CA ASN A 217 -1.48 7.65 -31.77
C ASN A 217 -1.55 6.36 -30.94
N ALA A 218 -2.04 6.48 -29.71
CA ALA A 218 -2.26 5.32 -28.87
C ALA A 218 -3.53 5.50 -28.02
N ALA A 219 -4.35 4.47 -27.97
CA ALA A 219 -5.55 4.46 -27.13
C ALA A 219 -5.91 3.04 -26.69
N TYR A 220 -6.25 2.90 -25.42
CA TYR A 220 -6.85 1.70 -24.84
C TYR A 220 -8.25 2.02 -24.36
N LEU A 221 -9.24 1.31 -24.86
CA LEU A 221 -10.63 1.37 -24.43
C LEU A 221 -11.15 -0.05 -24.24
N GLY A 222 -11.69 -0.33 -23.07
CA GLY A 222 -12.21 -1.67 -22.80
C GLY A 222 -12.63 -1.88 -21.36
N LYS A 223 -12.80 -3.15 -21.01
CA LYS A 223 -13.18 -3.57 -19.67
C LYS A 223 -12.62 -4.94 -19.33
N GLU A 224 -12.23 -5.07 -18.07
CA GLU A 224 -11.77 -6.31 -17.44
C GLU A 224 -12.66 -6.66 -16.25
N SER A 225 -12.72 -7.94 -15.90
CA SER A 225 -13.46 -8.41 -14.73
C SER A 225 -12.80 -9.64 -14.16
N THR A 226 -12.74 -9.69 -12.83
CA THR A 226 -12.26 -10.87 -12.10
C THR A 226 -13.10 -11.09 -10.87
N ASP A 227 -13.28 -12.36 -10.48
CA ASP A 227 -14.00 -12.72 -9.27
C ASP A 227 -13.26 -13.81 -8.49
N TYR A 228 -13.54 -13.85 -7.20
CA TYR A 228 -12.89 -14.74 -6.25
C TYR A 228 -13.90 -15.29 -5.25
N VAL A 229 -13.77 -16.57 -4.91
CA VAL A 229 -14.44 -17.18 -3.77
C VAL A 229 -13.39 -17.56 -2.73
N GLN A 230 -13.62 -17.17 -1.48
CA GLN A 230 -12.68 -17.40 -0.38
C GLN A 230 -13.35 -18.16 0.76
N LEU A 231 -12.68 -19.22 1.24
CA LEU A 231 -13.08 -19.93 2.44
C LEU A 231 -12.08 -19.62 3.55
N LEU A 232 -12.59 -19.09 4.66
CA LEU A 232 -11.81 -18.57 5.78
C LEU A 232 -12.17 -19.33 7.06
N PRO A 233 -11.57 -20.50 7.28
CA PRO A 233 -11.76 -21.25 8.53
C PRO A 233 -11.02 -20.59 9.69
N LYS A 234 -11.58 -20.75 10.89
CA LYS A 234 -11.02 -20.37 12.17
C LYS A 234 -11.21 -21.46 13.20
N PHE A 235 -10.15 -21.78 13.92
CA PHE A 235 -10.15 -22.69 15.06
C PHE A 235 -9.50 -21.98 16.23
N ALA A 236 -10.08 -22.11 17.44
CA ALA A 236 -9.48 -21.58 18.65
C ALA A 236 -9.77 -22.48 19.85
N LEU A 237 -8.81 -22.59 20.74
CA LEU A 237 -8.93 -23.17 22.06
C LEU A 237 -8.53 -22.11 23.07
N GLN A 238 -9.27 -22.01 24.18
CA GLN A 238 -8.97 -21.11 25.28
C GLN A 238 -9.24 -21.81 26.60
N TYR A 239 -8.31 -21.66 27.53
CA TYR A 239 -8.50 -22.10 28.90
C TYR A 239 -8.41 -20.93 29.86
N GLU A 240 -9.52 -20.61 30.52
CA GLU A 240 -9.63 -19.56 31.54
C GLU A 240 -9.69 -20.25 32.93
N TRP A 241 -8.62 -20.11 33.74
CA TRP A 241 -8.54 -20.73 35.05
C TRP A 241 -9.12 -19.84 36.16
N ASN A 242 -9.20 -18.54 35.94
CA ASN A 242 -9.96 -17.60 36.74
C ASN A 242 -10.29 -16.36 35.91
N LYS A 243 -11.18 -15.51 36.40
CA LYS A 243 -11.67 -14.34 35.65
C LYS A 243 -10.52 -13.41 35.24
N GLY A 244 -10.37 -13.23 33.94
CA GLY A 244 -9.35 -12.34 33.34
C GLY A 244 -7.97 -12.98 33.17
N ASN A 245 -7.84 -14.31 33.49
CA ASN A 245 -6.60 -15.05 33.28
C ASN A 245 -6.84 -16.24 32.38
N ASN A 246 -6.30 -16.22 31.19
CA ASN A 246 -6.45 -17.29 30.22
C ASN A 246 -5.19 -17.51 29.40
N ILE A 247 -5.12 -18.69 28.79
CA ILE A 247 -4.22 -19.04 27.71
C ILE A 247 -5.08 -19.45 26.51
N TYR A 248 -4.65 -19.10 25.31
CA TYR A 248 -5.35 -19.46 24.10
C TYR A 248 -4.39 -19.91 23.00
N ALA A 249 -4.94 -20.68 22.05
CA ALA A 249 -4.28 -20.99 20.79
C ALA A 249 -5.29 -20.82 19.66
N THR A 250 -4.88 -20.21 18.55
CA THR A 250 -5.73 -19.99 17.38
C THR A 250 -5.03 -20.40 16.09
N ALA A 251 -5.82 -20.87 15.13
CA ALA A 251 -5.43 -21.07 13.74
C ALA A 251 -6.53 -20.46 12.87
N ALA A 252 -6.20 -19.47 12.06
CA ALA A 252 -7.16 -18.78 11.21
C ALA A 252 -6.56 -18.45 9.85
N ARG A 253 -7.40 -18.55 8.81
CA ARG A 253 -7.05 -18.10 7.46
C ARG A 253 -7.68 -16.74 7.21
N GLY A 254 -6.86 -15.80 6.71
CA GLY A 254 -7.28 -14.51 6.20
C GLY A 254 -6.92 -14.34 4.73
N TYR A 255 -7.47 -13.33 4.07
CA TYR A 255 -7.08 -12.96 2.72
C TYR A 255 -7.06 -11.45 2.54
N ARG A 256 -6.38 -11.01 1.49
CA ARG A 256 -6.43 -9.66 0.96
C ARG A 256 -6.83 -9.75 -0.51
N SER A 257 -7.78 -8.91 -0.92
CA SER A 257 -8.36 -8.93 -2.27
C SER A 257 -7.32 -8.71 -3.36
N GLY A 258 -7.54 -9.34 -4.51
CA GLY A 258 -6.88 -8.99 -5.76
C GLY A 258 -7.50 -7.74 -6.39
N GLY A 259 -6.94 -7.29 -7.51
CA GLY A 259 -7.44 -6.11 -8.21
C GLY A 259 -6.65 -5.79 -9.46
N TYR A 260 -6.68 -4.51 -9.86
CA TYR A 260 -6.03 -4.00 -11.05
C TYR A 260 -5.17 -2.78 -10.74
N ASN A 261 -3.99 -2.71 -11.34
CA ASN A 261 -3.07 -1.57 -11.29
C ASN A 261 -3.37 -0.62 -12.46
N ILE A 262 -4.17 0.41 -12.24
CA ILE A 262 -4.49 1.40 -13.28
C ILE A 262 -3.25 2.20 -13.72
N GLN A 263 -2.22 2.29 -12.89
CA GLN A 263 -0.96 2.98 -13.20
C GLN A 263 -0.19 2.32 -14.35
N MET A 264 -0.41 1.03 -14.61
CA MET A 264 0.21 0.32 -15.73
C MET A 264 -0.27 0.81 -17.11
N PHE A 265 -1.37 1.54 -17.16
CA PHE A 265 -1.84 2.11 -18.43
C PHE A 265 -0.88 3.14 -19.01
N SER A 266 -0.09 3.82 -18.20
CA SER A 266 0.97 4.70 -18.72
C SER A 266 2.00 3.93 -19.56
N ASP A 267 2.42 2.74 -19.09
CA ASP A 267 3.35 1.87 -19.82
C ASP A 267 2.72 1.29 -21.07
N LEU A 268 1.48 0.81 -20.95
CA LEU A 268 0.75 0.24 -22.09
C LEU A 268 0.56 1.29 -23.19
N VAL A 269 0.13 2.51 -22.84
CA VAL A 269 -0.09 3.59 -23.80
C VAL A 269 1.22 4.06 -24.43
N THR A 270 2.29 4.22 -23.66
CA THR A 270 3.60 4.62 -24.24
C THR A 270 4.19 3.51 -25.11
N GLY A 271 4.00 2.24 -24.76
CA GLY A 271 4.38 1.10 -25.60
C GLY A 271 3.61 1.07 -26.94
N MET A 272 2.29 1.25 -26.87
CA MET A 272 1.43 1.32 -28.09
C MET A 272 1.80 2.53 -28.94
N LEU A 273 2.07 3.69 -28.31
CA LEU A 273 2.50 4.90 -29.01
C LEU A 273 3.82 4.64 -29.77
N SER A 274 4.79 3.99 -29.12
CA SER A 274 6.05 3.61 -29.75
C SER A 274 5.81 2.72 -30.99
N ASN A 275 4.94 1.71 -30.89
CA ASN A 275 4.60 0.85 -32.02
C ASN A 275 3.88 1.62 -33.14
N SER A 276 2.96 2.53 -32.78
CA SER A 276 2.27 3.40 -33.75
C SER A 276 3.24 4.33 -34.49
N MET A 277 4.25 4.85 -33.81
CA MET A 277 5.32 5.62 -34.45
C MET A 277 6.13 4.77 -35.43
N MET A 278 6.45 3.49 -35.10
CA MET A 278 7.10 2.56 -36.01
C MET A 278 6.21 2.25 -37.25
N ASP A 279 4.89 2.11 -37.07
CA ASP A 279 3.94 1.95 -38.18
C ASP A 279 3.94 3.16 -39.12
N ALA A 280 3.94 4.37 -38.54
CA ALA A 280 4.01 5.59 -39.35
C ALA A 280 5.32 5.67 -40.16
N ILE A 281 6.47 5.27 -39.59
CA ILE A 281 7.74 5.20 -40.32
C ILE A 281 7.68 4.15 -41.42
N MET A 282 7.15 2.95 -41.17
CA MET A 282 7.06 1.88 -42.17
C MET A 282 6.17 2.24 -43.37
N THR A 283 5.12 3.01 -43.15
CA THR A 283 4.19 3.46 -44.18
C THR A 283 4.70 4.66 -44.98
N ASP A 284 5.73 5.38 -44.46
CA ASP A 284 6.35 6.49 -45.19
C ASP A 284 7.12 5.97 -46.41
N PRO A 285 6.93 6.58 -47.62
CA PRO A 285 7.59 6.15 -48.85
C PRO A 285 9.12 6.13 -48.75
N ASN A 286 9.73 6.99 -47.97
CA ASN A 286 11.18 7.08 -47.78
C ASN A 286 11.75 5.87 -47.05
N PHE A 287 10.96 5.24 -46.14
CA PHE A 287 11.39 4.15 -45.28
C PHE A 287 10.76 2.81 -45.57
N SER A 288 9.80 2.71 -46.50
CA SER A 288 9.06 1.48 -46.78
C SER A 288 9.95 0.29 -47.12
N ARG A 289 11.13 0.49 -47.74
CA ARG A 289 12.12 -0.56 -48.01
C ARG A 289 12.77 -1.18 -46.78
N PHE A 290 12.67 -0.50 -45.60
CA PHE A 290 13.21 -0.94 -44.34
C PHE A 290 12.14 -1.50 -43.39
N SER A 291 10.89 -1.64 -43.86
CA SER A 291 9.75 -2.06 -43.04
C SER A 291 9.99 -3.35 -42.26
N ALA A 292 10.63 -4.36 -42.90
CA ALA A 292 10.95 -5.63 -42.22
C ALA A 292 11.92 -5.46 -41.02
N MET A 293 12.87 -4.51 -41.11
CA MET A 293 13.79 -4.18 -40.02
C MET A 293 13.07 -3.41 -38.91
N ILE A 294 12.25 -2.42 -39.28
CA ILE A 294 11.51 -1.59 -38.34
C ILE A 294 10.45 -2.42 -37.61
N GLU A 295 9.79 -3.38 -38.28
CA GLU A 295 8.83 -4.30 -37.65
C GLU A 295 9.47 -5.09 -36.50
N GLN A 296 10.73 -5.49 -36.61
CA GLN A 296 11.45 -6.22 -35.56
C GLN A 296 11.78 -5.34 -34.33
N MET A 297 11.65 -4.02 -34.44
CA MET A 297 11.88 -3.07 -33.33
C MET A 297 10.62 -2.80 -32.54
N LYS A 298 9.45 -3.21 -32.99
CA LYS A 298 8.21 -3.08 -32.25
C LYS A 298 8.26 -3.88 -30.97
N LYS A 299 7.71 -3.29 -29.92
CA LYS A 299 7.57 -3.95 -28.63
C LYS A 299 6.43 -4.94 -28.66
N GLU A 300 6.65 -6.12 -28.11
CA GLU A 300 5.57 -7.03 -27.76
C GLU A 300 4.81 -6.42 -26.57
N LEU A 301 3.52 -6.16 -26.76
CA LEU A 301 2.67 -5.57 -25.74
C LEU A 301 1.90 -6.67 -25.02
N PRO A 302 1.92 -6.72 -23.68
CA PRO A 302 1.12 -7.68 -22.94
C PRO A 302 -0.37 -7.37 -23.07
N GLU A 303 -1.21 -8.38 -22.88
CA GLU A 303 -2.64 -8.19 -22.71
C GLU A 303 -2.91 -7.32 -21.49
N VAL A 304 -3.95 -6.47 -21.55
CA VAL A 304 -4.27 -5.53 -20.48
C VAL A 304 -4.47 -6.26 -19.15
N SER A 305 -5.15 -7.40 -19.15
CA SER A 305 -5.39 -8.18 -17.95
C SER A 305 -4.09 -8.70 -17.31
N ASP A 306 -3.11 -9.12 -18.13
CA ASP A 306 -1.84 -9.66 -17.64
C ASP A 306 -0.94 -8.55 -17.08
N ALA A 307 -0.97 -7.36 -17.70
CA ALA A 307 -0.20 -6.21 -17.26
C ALA A 307 -0.73 -5.59 -15.98
N THR A 308 -2.06 -5.60 -15.77
CA THR A 308 -2.69 -4.80 -14.72
C THR A 308 -3.15 -5.61 -13.51
N LYS A 309 -3.50 -6.89 -13.70
CA LYS A 309 -4.12 -7.72 -12.66
C LYS A 309 -3.13 -8.22 -11.62
N TYR A 310 -3.50 -8.14 -10.35
CA TYR A 310 -2.82 -8.84 -9.26
C TYR A 310 -3.78 -9.76 -8.50
N LYS A 311 -3.23 -10.89 -8.00
CA LYS A 311 -4.00 -11.98 -7.37
C LYS A 311 -4.26 -11.70 -5.90
N PRO A 312 -5.31 -12.32 -5.30
CA PRO A 312 -5.50 -12.31 -3.85
C PRO A 312 -4.31 -12.91 -3.10
N GLU A 313 -4.00 -12.31 -1.97
CA GLU A 313 -3.05 -12.82 -0.98
C GLU A 313 -3.78 -13.64 0.06
N TYR A 314 -3.18 -14.72 0.56
CA TYR A 314 -3.73 -15.59 1.59
C TYR A 314 -2.73 -15.78 2.71
N THR A 315 -3.21 -15.70 3.94
CA THR A 315 -2.36 -15.91 5.13
C THR A 315 -3.04 -16.87 6.10
N TRP A 316 -2.33 -17.94 6.46
CA TRP A 316 -2.62 -18.69 7.67
C TRP A 316 -1.87 -18.07 8.84
N ASN A 317 -2.59 -17.72 9.90
CA ASN A 317 -2.03 -17.27 11.16
C ASN A 317 -2.26 -18.34 12.24
N TYR A 318 -1.17 -18.75 12.88
CA TYR A 318 -1.15 -19.63 14.04
C TYR A 318 -0.61 -18.81 15.21
N GLU A 319 -1.36 -18.73 16.29
CA GLU A 319 -1.03 -17.91 17.44
C GLU A 319 -1.29 -18.66 18.75
N ILE A 320 -0.39 -18.52 19.70
CA ILE A 320 -0.58 -18.90 21.10
C ILE A 320 -0.35 -17.66 21.96
N GLY A 321 -1.21 -17.44 22.94
CA GLY A 321 -1.08 -16.26 23.79
C GLY A 321 -1.76 -16.42 25.14
N SER A 322 -1.63 -15.41 25.96
CA SER A 322 -2.16 -15.36 27.32
C SER A 322 -2.56 -13.93 27.68
N HIS A 323 -3.73 -13.81 28.30
CA HIS A 323 -4.17 -12.58 28.97
C HIS A 323 -4.13 -12.80 30.47
N LEU A 324 -3.46 -11.92 31.18
CA LEU A 324 -3.22 -12.02 32.62
C LEU A 324 -3.67 -10.75 33.34
N THR A 325 -4.44 -10.93 34.38
CA THR A 325 -4.83 -9.88 35.32
C THR A 325 -4.27 -10.25 36.69
N LEU A 326 -3.23 -9.54 37.09
CA LEU A 326 -2.43 -9.81 38.28
C LEU A 326 -2.51 -8.65 39.26
N TRP A 327 -2.02 -8.84 40.50
CA TRP A 327 -1.99 -7.82 41.57
C TRP A 327 -3.35 -7.14 41.77
N GLU A 328 -4.40 -7.94 41.93
CA GLU A 328 -5.77 -7.45 42.14
C GLU A 328 -6.24 -6.49 41.02
N GLY A 329 -5.85 -6.74 39.76
CA GLY A 329 -6.20 -5.92 38.61
C GLY A 329 -5.28 -4.73 38.35
N ARG A 330 -4.21 -4.55 39.13
CA ARG A 330 -3.25 -3.45 38.96
C ARG A 330 -2.24 -3.73 37.85
N LEU A 331 -1.99 -4.98 37.51
CA LEU A 331 -1.11 -5.40 36.40
C LEU A 331 -1.90 -6.21 35.38
N LEU A 332 -2.00 -5.68 34.17
CA LEU A 332 -2.51 -6.36 33.00
C LEU A 332 -1.31 -6.74 32.13
N ALA A 333 -1.25 -7.99 31.69
CA ALA A 333 -0.21 -8.48 30.79
C ALA A 333 -0.83 -9.34 29.68
N ASP A 334 -0.48 -8.99 28.44
CA ASP A 334 -0.84 -9.76 27.25
C ASP A 334 0.46 -10.24 26.61
N LEU A 335 0.55 -11.54 26.36
CA LEU A 335 1.70 -12.19 25.75
C LEU A 335 1.22 -13.02 24.57
N SER A 336 1.89 -12.96 23.45
CA SER A 336 1.61 -13.84 22.32
C SER A 336 2.88 -14.22 21.55
N ALA A 337 2.79 -15.36 20.86
CA ALA A 337 3.75 -15.78 19.85
C ALA A 337 2.96 -16.26 18.63
N PHE A 338 3.43 -15.93 17.45
CA PHE A 338 2.72 -16.21 16.21
C PHE A 338 3.64 -16.77 15.11
N TYR A 339 3.03 -17.51 14.21
CA TYR A 339 3.60 -17.92 12.93
C TYR A 339 2.58 -17.69 11.82
N MET A 340 3.02 -17.03 10.73
CA MET A 340 2.20 -16.73 9.57
C MET A 340 2.83 -17.33 8.31
N ASP A 341 2.03 -18.01 7.50
CA ASP A 341 2.38 -18.51 6.16
C ASP A 341 1.54 -17.76 5.13
N THR A 342 2.19 -16.93 4.33
CA THR A 342 1.55 -16.06 3.35
C THR A 342 1.87 -16.53 1.94
N ARG A 343 0.84 -16.62 1.09
CA ARG A 343 0.95 -16.98 -0.33
C ARG A 343 0.43 -15.86 -1.21
N ASN A 344 1.05 -15.69 -2.39
CA ASN A 344 0.80 -14.57 -3.30
C ASN A 344 0.91 -13.23 -2.57
N GLN A 345 1.92 -13.07 -1.73
CA GLN A 345 2.09 -11.86 -0.92
C GLN A 345 2.07 -10.63 -1.81
N GLN A 346 1.19 -9.68 -1.48
CA GLN A 346 1.11 -8.41 -2.17
C GLN A 346 2.13 -7.43 -1.61
N ILE A 347 3.02 -6.96 -2.47
CA ILE A 347 3.97 -5.90 -2.17
C ILE A 347 3.72 -4.71 -3.10
N ALA A 348 3.89 -3.51 -2.56
CA ALA A 348 3.80 -2.28 -3.34
C ALA A 348 5.20 -1.81 -3.71
N LYS A 349 5.44 -1.61 -5.00
CA LYS A 349 6.69 -1.03 -5.53
C LYS A 349 6.38 0.04 -6.57
N PHE A 350 7.35 0.88 -6.91
CA PHE A 350 7.20 1.75 -8.07
C PHE A 350 7.27 0.92 -9.37
N ALA A 351 6.50 1.33 -10.37
CA ALA A 351 6.67 0.83 -11.72
C ALA A 351 8.08 1.18 -12.24
N GLU A 352 8.63 0.39 -13.15
CA GLU A 352 10.00 0.58 -13.65
C GLU A 352 10.21 1.94 -14.31
N ASN A 353 9.17 2.46 -14.95
CA ASN A 353 9.17 3.81 -15.55
C ASN A 353 9.00 4.97 -14.53
N GLY A 354 8.82 4.68 -13.25
CA GLY A 354 8.58 5.67 -12.20
C GLY A 354 7.15 6.24 -12.16
N LEU A 355 6.26 5.86 -13.09
CA LEU A 355 4.92 6.43 -13.26
C LEU A 355 3.88 5.90 -12.28
N GLY A 356 4.23 5.72 -11.02
CA GLY A 356 3.31 5.37 -9.96
C GLY A 356 3.66 4.07 -9.23
N ARG A 357 2.91 3.82 -8.15
CA ARG A 357 3.06 2.61 -7.35
C ARG A 357 2.10 1.53 -7.83
N ILE A 358 2.64 0.35 -8.02
CA ILE A 358 1.89 -0.85 -8.40
C ILE A 358 1.94 -1.90 -7.30
N THR A 359 0.94 -2.77 -7.27
CA THR A 359 0.90 -3.96 -6.44
C THR A 359 1.32 -5.16 -7.26
N VAL A 360 2.32 -5.90 -6.80
CA VAL A 360 2.76 -7.16 -7.42
C VAL A 360 2.62 -8.30 -6.42
N ASN A 361 2.48 -9.53 -6.91
CA ASN A 361 2.49 -10.71 -6.07
C ASN A 361 3.91 -11.26 -5.96
N ALA A 362 4.53 -11.13 -4.80
CA ALA A 362 5.69 -11.90 -4.41
C ALA A 362 5.22 -13.30 -4.00
N GLY A 363 5.80 -14.36 -4.49
CA GLY A 363 5.35 -15.76 -4.31
C GLY A 363 4.88 -16.12 -2.90
N LYS A 364 5.80 -16.60 -2.03
CA LYS A 364 5.48 -16.97 -0.64
C LYS A 364 6.40 -16.27 0.34
N SER A 365 5.86 -15.94 1.51
CA SER A 365 6.64 -15.49 2.66
C SER A 365 6.19 -16.18 3.94
N HIS A 366 7.03 -16.13 4.94
CA HIS A 366 6.66 -16.51 6.30
C HIS A 366 7.12 -15.44 7.27
N SER A 367 6.36 -15.28 8.32
CA SER A 367 6.76 -14.46 9.45
C SER A 367 6.45 -15.18 10.76
N TYR A 368 7.30 -14.96 11.76
CA TYR A 368 7.05 -15.40 13.11
C TYR A 368 7.59 -14.37 14.09
N GLY A 369 7.01 -14.37 15.27
CA GLY A 369 7.38 -13.39 16.26
C GLY A 369 6.75 -13.63 17.62
N ALA A 370 7.01 -12.67 18.50
CA ALA A 370 6.43 -12.63 19.83
C ALA A 370 6.11 -11.18 20.20
N GLU A 371 5.01 -11.02 20.93
CA GLU A 371 4.54 -9.73 21.40
C GLU A 371 4.28 -9.78 22.90
N ALA A 372 4.58 -8.69 23.59
CA ALA A 372 4.28 -8.50 25.00
C ALA A 372 3.72 -7.10 25.22
N SER A 373 2.63 -7.00 25.97
CA SER A 373 2.03 -5.73 26.41
C SER A 373 1.80 -5.78 27.89
N LEU A 374 2.25 -4.76 28.61
CA LEU A 374 2.15 -4.62 30.05
C LEU A 374 1.53 -3.27 30.41
N ARG A 375 0.57 -3.26 31.31
CA ARG A 375 0.04 -2.04 31.92
C ARG A 375 -0.04 -2.22 33.42
N ALA A 376 0.66 -1.38 34.16
CA ALA A 376 0.71 -1.45 35.61
C ALA A 376 0.29 -0.12 36.27
N ALA A 377 -0.71 -0.16 37.15
CA ALA A 377 -1.03 0.91 38.08
C ALA A 377 -0.17 0.73 39.34
N LEU A 378 1.05 1.30 39.34
CA LEU A 378 2.00 1.17 40.44
C LEU A 378 1.51 1.85 41.70
N THR A 379 0.83 2.98 41.53
CA THR A 379 0.10 3.69 42.61
C THR A 379 -1.22 4.23 42.03
N THR A 380 -2.04 4.85 42.87
CA THR A 380 -3.25 5.57 42.44
C THR A 380 -2.96 6.81 41.58
N ALA A 381 -1.71 7.26 41.57
CA ALA A 381 -1.26 8.42 40.79
C ALA A 381 -0.33 8.04 39.64
N PHE A 382 0.33 6.89 39.68
CA PHE A 382 1.36 6.49 38.71
C PHE A 382 0.99 5.22 37.97
N THR A 383 0.86 5.35 36.64
CA THR A 383 0.62 4.25 35.73
C THR A 383 1.76 4.17 34.71
N VAL A 384 2.23 2.96 34.43
CA VAL A 384 3.20 2.67 33.37
C VAL A 384 2.60 1.69 32.39
N ASN A 385 2.99 1.83 31.13
CA ASN A 385 2.69 0.88 30.06
C ASN A 385 3.96 0.57 29.28
N ALA A 386 4.12 -0.67 28.90
CA ALA A 386 5.21 -1.14 28.06
C ALA A 386 4.67 -2.11 27.03
N SER A 387 5.10 -2.00 25.78
CA SER A 387 4.86 -3.01 24.76
C SER A 387 6.12 -3.23 23.94
N TYR A 388 6.31 -4.49 23.56
CA TYR A 388 7.43 -4.91 22.73
C TYR A 388 6.95 -5.96 21.75
N GLY A 389 7.34 -5.81 20.49
CA GLY A 389 7.12 -6.78 19.42
C GLY A 389 8.43 -7.14 18.74
N TYR A 390 8.59 -8.42 18.47
CA TYR A 390 9.65 -8.95 17.62
C TYR A 390 9.00 -9.66 16.43
N THR A 391 9.41 -9.33 15.20
CA THR A 391 8.92 -9.93 13.96
C THR A 391 10.09 -10.31 13.06
N TYR A 392 10.15 -11.58 12.67
CA TYR A 392 11.04 -12.09 11.65
C TYR A 392 10.18 -12.45 10.43
N ALA A 393 10.30 -11.68 9.34
CA ALA A 393 9.51 -11.86 8.12
C ALA A 393 10.46 -11.95 6.92
N THR A 394 10.41 -13.08 6.16
CA THR A 394 11.28 -13.31 5.01
C THR A 394 10.51 -13.94 3.85
N PHE A 395 11.00 -13.71 2.63
CA PHE A 395 10.51 -14.39 1.45
C PHE A 395 10.96 -15.85 1.45
N LYS A 396 10.05 -16.76 1.12
CA LYS A 396 10.32 -18.18 0.87
C LYS A 396 10.51 -18.49 -0.61
N GLU A 397 9.65 -17.91 -1.43
CA GLU A 397 9.64 -18.08 -2.87
C GLU A 397 9.31 -16.72 -3.49
N TYR A 398 10.33 -16.01 -3.90
CA TYR A 398 10.19 -14.76 -4.64
C TYR A 398 11.36 -14.57 -5.58
N ALA A 399 11.08 -14.55 -6.88
CA ALA A 399 12.04 -14.21 -7.91
C ALA A 399 11.39 -13.23 -8.88
N THR A 400 12.18 -12.36 -9.47
CA THR A 400 11.75 -11.42 -10.50
C THR A 400 12.80 -11.31 -11.59
N ASN A 401 12.34 -11.01 -12.80
CA ASN A 401 13.23 -10.75 -13.91
C ASN A 401 13.65 -9.28 -13.89
N VAL A 402 14.95 -9.04 -13.93
CA VAL A 402 15.53 -7.69 -13.95
C VAL A 402 16.45 -7.60 -15.17
N LYS A 403 16.41 -6.49 -15.90
CA LYS A 403 17.38 -6.21 -16.96
C LYS A 403 18.70 -5.74 -16.35
N VAL A 404 19.76 -6.50 -16.55
CA VAL A 404 21.13 -6.15 -16.16
C VAL A 404 22.01 -6.21 -17.40
N ASP A 405 22.62 -5.09 -17.77
CA ASP A 405 23.48 -4.97 -18.96
C ASP A 405 22.78 -5.41 -20.26
N GLY A 406 21.47 -5.10 -20.40
CA GLY A 406 20.67 -5.47 -21.57
C GLY A 406 20.14 -6.90 -21.57
N GLU A 407 20.59 -7.77 -20.67
CA GLU A 407 20.13 -9.15 -20.50
C GLU A 407 19.07 -9.26 -19.41
N THR A 408 18.01 -10.06 -19.67
CA THR A 408 17.03 -10.39 -18.63
C THR A 408 17.59 -11.50 -17.73
N LYS A 409 17.81 -11.18 -16.47
CA LYS A 409 18.28 -12.13 -15.43
C LYS A 409 17.21 -12.33 -14.38
N GLU A 410 16.95 -13.58 -14.01
CA GLU A 410 16.12 -13.91 -12.87
C GLU A 410 16.93 -13.70 -11.58
N ILE A 411 16.44 -12.81 -10.72
CA ILE A 411 17.00 -12.55 -9.39
C ILE A 411 16.09 -13.16 -8.34
N SER A 412 16.63 -14.02 -7.48
CA SER A 412 15.92 -14.61 -6.36
C SER A 412 16.15 -13.80 -5.08
N TYR A 413 15.06 -13.47 -4.40
CA TYR A 413 15.05 -12.80 -3.09
C TYR A 413 14.76 -13.77 -1.93
N ASN A 414 14.84 -15.07 -2.18
CA ASN A 414 14.59 -16.08 -1.15
C ASN A 414 15.50 -15.88 0.07
N GLY A 415 14.91 -15.84 1.27
CA GLY A 415 15.62 -15.58 2.52
C GLY A 415 15.79 -14.10 2.87
N ASN A 416 15.58 -13.18 1.92
CA ASN A 416 15.59 -11.75 2.22
C ASN A 416 14.40 -11.34 3.08
N TYR A 417 14.61 -10.31 3.90
CA TYR A 417 13.54 -9.75 4.73
C TYR A 417 12.50 -9.03 3.87
N VAL A 418 11.24 -9.20 4.25
CA VAL A 418 10.12 -8.46 3.65
C VAL A 418 10.30 -6.96 3.94
N PRO A 419 10.29 -6.09 2.92
CA PRO A 419 10.45 -4.67 3.11
C PRO A 419 9.38 -4.04 4.01
N PHE A 420 9.73 -2.93 4.67
CA PHE A 420 8.86 -2.13 5.55
C PHE A 420 8.39 -2.82 6.84
N VAL A 421 8.91 -4.01 7.14
CA VAL A 421 8.60 -4.72 8.38
C VAL A 421 9.70 -4.48 9.41
N PRO A 422 9.44 -3.71 10.50
CA PRO A 422 10.43 -3.52 11.55
C PRO A 422 10.66 -4.83 12.32
N LYS A 423 11.92 -5.21 12.52
CA LYS A 423 12.26 -6.38 13.35
C LYS A 423 11.86 -6.22 14.79
N HIS A 424 11.91 -5.01 15.31
CA HIS A 424 11.61 -4.67 16.68
C HIS A 424 10.67 -3.47 16.73
N THR A 425 9.68 -3.54 17.57
CA THR A 425 8.84 -2.41 17.95
C THR A 425 8.84 -2.29 19.45
N LEU A 426 8.95 -1.06 19.95
CA LEU A 426 8.97 -0.77 21.39
C LEU A 426 8.10 0.44 21.69
N SER A 427 7.31 0.35 22.76
CA SER A 427 6.64 1.51 23.35
C SER A 427 6.74 1.43 24.87
N LEU A 428 7.26 2.49 25.48
CA LEU A 428 7.36 2.64 26.93
C LEU A 428 6.68 3.94 27.31
N GLY A 429 5.63 3.88 28.12
CA GLY A 429 4.87 5.05 28.55
C GLY A 429 4.77 5.15 30.06
N GLY A 430 4.77 6.37 30.58
CA GLY A 430 4.52 6.67 31.96
C GLY A 430 3.58 7.87 32.12
N GLN A 431 2.67 7.77 33.05
CA GLN A 431 1.75 8.84 33.40
C GLN A 431 1.76 9.04 34.92
N TYR A 432 1.97 10.26 35.37
CA TYR A 432 1.84 10.65 36.76
C TYR A 432 0.80 11.76 36.91
N ILE A 433 -0.12 11.59 37.86
CA ILE A 433 -1.21 12.53 38.15
C ILE A 433 -1.03 13.09 39.54
N PHE A 434 -0.69 14.38 39.62
CA PHE A 434 -0.73 15.15 40.85
C PHE A 434 -2.14 15.70 41.02
N ARG A 435 -2.86 15.19 42.02
CA ARG A 435 -4.15 15.77 42.47
C ARG A 435 -3.88 16.85 43.46
N ILE A 436 -4.45 18.02 43.24
CA ILE A 436 -4.25 19.21 44.08
C ILE A 436 -5.50 19.38 44.94
N ASN A 437 -5.32 19.75 46.22
CA ASN A 437 -6.43 19.90 47.13
C ASN A 437 -7.40 21.01 46.69
N PRO A 438 -8.71 20.90 46.99
CA PRO A 438 -9.69 21.94 46.69
C PRO A 438 -9.27 23.30 47.21
N GLY A 439 -9.56 24.37 46.46
CA GLY A 439 -9.23 25.74 46.81
C GLY A 439 -7.98 26.32 46.16
N HIS A 440 -7.17 25.50 45.48
CA HIS A 440 -6.03 25.99 44.70
C HIS A 440 -6.44 26.41 43.27
N TRP A 441 -5.55 27.12 42.59
CA TRP A 441 -5.77 27.62 41.24
C TRP A 441 -5.74 26.51 40.16
N LEU A 442 -5.22 25.31 40.46
CA LEU A 442 -5.30 24.09 39.67
C LEU A 442 -5.97 22.97 40.46
N ASP A 443 -6.63 22.05 39.77
CA ASP A 443 -7.21 20.84 40.34
C ASP A 443 -6.31 19.62 40.11
N ARG A 444 -5.59 19.61 38.95
CA ARG A 444 -4.75 18.50 38.57
C ARG A 444 -3.59 18.94 37.67
N ILE A 445 -2.42 18.34 37.89
CA ILE A 445 -1.28 18.37 37.01
C ILE A 445 -1.04 16.93 36.56
N GLN A 446 -0.90 16.72 35.25
CA GLN A 446 -0.61 15.40 34.72
C GLN A 446 0.63 15.48 33.81
N VAL A 447 1.60 14.60 34.08
CA VAL A 447 2.81 14.45 33.28
C VAL A 447 2.72 13.12 32.57
N ASN A 448 2.92 13.15 31.26
CA ASN A 448 3.01 11.96 30.41
C ASN A 448 4.34 11.98 29.66
N ALA A 449 5.00 10.85 29.63
CA ALA A 449 6.16 10.61 28.76
C ALA A 449 5.95 9.30 28.02
N ASN A 450 6.30 9.27 26.74
CA ASN A 450 6.22 8.08 25.92
C ASN A 450 7.46 7.98 25.02
N TYR A 451 8.16 6.85 25.11
CA TYR A 451 9.27 6.49 24.22
C TYR A 451 8.81 5.40 23.29
N THR A 452 8.90 5.64 21.98
CA THR A 452 8.57 4.67 20.94
C THR A 452 9.80 4.37 20.10
N GLY A 453 10.01 3.11 19.72
CA GLY A 453 11.13 2.71 18.90
C GLY A 453 10.73 1.68 17.85
N ALA A 454 11.41 1.71 16.71
CA ALA A 454 11.22 0.77 15.61
C ALA A 454 12.56 0.46 14.90
N GLY A 455 12.63 -0.72 14.29
CA GLY A 455 13.73 -1.16 13.43
C GLY A 455 14.38 -2.46 13.94
N ARG A 456 15.33 -3.06 13.22
CA ARG A 456 15.83 -2.70 11.88
C ARG A 456 14.70 -2.84 10.85
N ILE A 457 14.64 -1.93 9.87
CA ILE A 457 13.68 -1.95 8.76
C ILE A 457 14.49 -2.00 7.47
N TYR A 458 14.21 -2.95 6.60
CA TYR A 458 14.73 -2.97 5.24
C TYR A 458 13.73 -2.30 4.31
N TRP A 459 14.22 -1.53 3.33
CA TRP A 459 13.37 -0.74 2.45
C TRP A 459 13.17 -1.36 1.07
N THR A 460 14.10 -2.24 0.68
CA THR A 460 14.16 -2.88 -0.65
C THR A 460 14.06 -4.39 -0.51
N GLU A 461 13.68 -5.07 -1.58
CA GLU A 461 13.66 -6.54 -1.65
C GLU A 461 15.07 -7.14 -1.62
N GLN A 462 16.08 -6.39 -2.09
CA GLN A 462 17.49 -6.74 -2.05
C GLN A 462 18.06 -6.71 -0.64
N ASN A 463 17.43 -5.94 0.26
CA ASN A 463 17.88 -5.66 1.62
C ASN A 463 19.19 -4.86 1.72
N ASP A 464 19.55 -4.13 0.69
CA ASP A 464 20.75 -3.30 0.60
C ASP A 464 20.57 -1.95 1.34
N VAL A 465 19.34 -1.44 1.41
CA VAL A 465 18.99 -0.19 2.13
C VAL A 465 18.19 -0.49 3.38
N SER A 466 18.62 0.01 4.53
CA SER A 466 17.95 -0.23 5.80
C SER A 466 18.03 0.95 6.76
N GLN A 467 17.04 1.08 7.63
CA GLN A 467 17.04 1.93 8.81
C GLN A 467 17.40 1.08 10.04
N SER A 468 18.45 1.45 10.75
CA SER A 468 18.76 0.87 12.05
C SER A 468 17.72 1.23 13.09
N PHE A 469 17.69 0.52 14.23
CA PHE A 469 16.77 0.85 15.32
C PHE A 469 16.91 2.33 15.72
N TYR A 470 15.78 2.99 15.88
CA TYR A 470 15.68 4.36 16.38
C TYR A 470 14.56 4.47 17.41
N GLY A 471 14.66 5.47 18.28
CA GLY A 471 13.64 5.72 19.28
C GLY A 471 13.33 7.20 19.43
N ILE A 472 12.06 7.51 19.68
CA ILE A 472 11.51 8.86 19.76
C ILE A 472 10.90 9.04 21.13
N LEU A 473 11.32 10.08 21.86
CA LEU A 473 10.73 10.49 23.13
C LEU A 473 9.71 11.60 22.90
N ASN A 474 8.50 11.40 23.42
CA ASN A 474 7.45 12.42 23.43
C ASN A 474 7.05 12.71 24.88
N GLY A 475 6.67 13.97 25.16
CA GLY A 475 6.24 14.41 26.48
C GLY A 475 5.01 15.29 26.40
N ARG A 476 4.21 15.27 27.47
CA ARG A 476 3.07 16.19 27.67
C ARG A 476 2.91 16.54 29.13
N LEU A 477 2.78 17.83 29.41
CA LEU A 477 2.39 18.39 30.70
C LEU A 477 1.00 19.00 30.54
N SER A 478 0.03 18.51 31.32
CA SER A 478 -1.36 19.00 31.32
C SER A 478 -1.68 19.67 32.63
N LEU A 479 -2.19 20.90 32.55
CA LEU A 479 -2.66 21.69 33.70
C LEU A 479 -4.18 21.84 33.57
N GLN A 480 -4.92 21.37 34.59
CA GLN A 480 -6.39 21.37 34.54
C GLN A 480 -6.99 22.18 35.71
N LYS A 481 -8.00 23.00 35.39
CA LYS A 481 -8.88 23.70 36.34
C LYS A 481 -10.33 23.64 35.83
N GLY A 482 -11.22 23.01 36.61
CA GLY A 482 -12.63 22.84 36.21
C GLY A 482 -12.76 22.23 34.84
N ASN A 483 -13.45 22.93 33.94
CA ASN A 483 -13.67 22.55 32.56
C ASN A 483 -12.53 22.92 31.59
N GLY A 484 -11.53 23.69 32.09
CA GLY A 484 -10.40 24.15 31.28
C GLY A 484 -9.15 23.30 31.48
N GLN A 485 -8.41 23.08 30.39
CA GLN A 485 -7.13 22.37 30.39
C GLN A 485 -6.15 23.03 29.42
N ILE A 486 -4.91 23.17 29.86
CA ILE A 486 -3.78 23.61 29.02
C ILE A 486 -2.78 22.48 28.96
N ASP A 487 -2.41 22.07 27.75
CA ASP A 487 -1.41 21.05 27.46
C ASP A 487 -0.18 21.68 26.82
N PHE A 488 0.99 21.45 27.40
CA PHE A 488 2.29 21.68 26.75
C PHE A 488 2.80 20.33 26.26
N TRP A 489 3.16 20.24 24.99
CA TRP A 489 3.63 18.99 24.43
C TRP A 489 4.93 19.17 23.65
N VAL A 490 5.74 18.10 23.64
CA VAL A 490 6.94 17.98 22.83
C VAL A 490 6.92 16.62 22.13
N ARG A 491 7.27 16.59 20.85
CA ARG A 491 7.47 15.39 20.04
C ARG A 491 8.91 15.33 19.61
N ASN A 492 9.45 14.11 19.52
CA ASN A 492 10.86 13.87 19.22
C ASN A 492 11.77 14.76 20.09
N ALA A 493 11.57 14.75 21.43
CA ALA A 493 12.27 15.62 22.38
C ALA A 493 13.80 15.45 22.38
N LEU A 494 14.31 14.33 21.87
CA LEU A 494 15.73 14.04 21.72
C LEU A 494 16.29 14.43 20.34
N ASP A 495 15.46 15.05 19.49
CA ASP A 495 15.77 15.45 18.11
C ASP A 495 16.48 14.35 17.30
N LYS A 496 15.92 13.12 17.39
CA LYS A 496 16.51 11.96 16.75
C LYS A 496 16.28 11.99 15.24
N ASP A 497 17.38 11.97 14.48
CA ASP A 497 17.34 11.76 13.02
C ASP A 497 17.07 10.30 12.68
N TYR A 498 16.14 10.07 11.75
CA TYR A 498 15.81 8.73 11.21
C TYR A 498 15.18 8.85 9.82
N ALA A 499 15.29 7.80 9.02
CA ALA A 499 14.52 7.67 7.79
C ALA A 499 13.10 7.21 8.13
N ALA A 500 12.11 8.01 7.76
CA ALA A 500 10.69 7.66 7.92
C ALA A 500 10.21 6.78 6.76
N PHE A 501 10.80 6.95 5.58
CA PHE A 501 10.44 6.22 4.36
C PHE A 501 11.60 6.29 3.37
N TYR A 502 11.78 5.22 2.58
CA TYR A 502 12.70 5.15 1.45
C TYR A 502 12.01 4.40 0.30
N PHE A 503 12.28 4.82 -0.91
CA PHE A 503 11.84 4.15 -2.13
C PHE A 503 12.81 4.45 -3.27
N GLU A 504 12.74 3.61 -4.30
CA GLU A 504 13.49 3.78 -5.54
C GLU A 504 12.54 4.08 -6.69
N SER A 505 12.91 5.01 -7.55
CA SER A 505 12.18 5.38 -8.76
C SER A 505 13.16 5.87 -9.81
N MET A 506 12.98 5.46 -11.07
CA MET A 506 13.81 5.87 -12.22
C MET A 506 15.32 5.72 -11.95
N GLY A 507 15.73 4.62 -11.29
CA GLY A 507 17.14 4.35 -10.95
C GLY A 507 17.75 5.19 -9.83
N ASN A 508 16.94 6.02 -9.15
CA ASN A 508 17.38 6.86 -8.03
C ASN A 508 16.73 6.45 -6.73
N GLY A 509 17.45 6.59 -5.61
CA GLY A 509 16.93 6.36 -4.27
C GLY A 509 16.46 7.67 -3.61
N PHE A 510 15.24 7.67 -3.07
CA PHE A 510 14.63 8.82 -2.40
C PHE A 510 14.36 8.49 -0.93
N MET A 511 14.75 9.40 -0.04
CA MET A 511 14.59 9.23 1.40
C MET A 511 13.80 10.38 2.00
N GLN A 512 12.75 10.05 2.74
CA GLN A 512 12.03 11.00 3.58
C GLN A 512 12.57 10.93 5.01
N LYS A 513 13.07 12.05 5.52
CA LYS A 513 13.47 12.16 6.92
C LYS A 513 12.26 12.21 7.84
N GLY A 514 12.42 11.64 9.03
CA GLY A 514 11.48 11.81 10.12
C GLY A 514 11.38 13.26 10.58
N ARG A 515 10.28 13.59 11.25
CA ARG A 515 10.08 14.96 11.74
C ARG A 515 11.08 15.27 12.86
N PRO A 516 11.73 16.44 12.84
CA PRO A 516 12.61 16.90 13.92
C PRO A 516 11.80 17.19 15.18
N ILE A 517 12.45 17.70 16.21
CA ILE A 517 11.78 18.16 17.43
C ILE A 517 10.66 19.16 17.12
N GLN A 518 9.51 18.94 17.71
CA GLN A 518 8.34 19.83 17.63
C GLN A 518 7.77 20.04 19.01
N ALA A 519 7.36 21.26 19.32
CA ALA A 519 6.68 21.59 20.58
C ALA A 519 5.48 22.48 20.32
N GLY A 520 4.50 22.44 21.21
CA GLY A 520 3.32 23.28 21.07
C GLY A 520 2.45 23.31 22.35
N ILE A 521 1.42 24.14 22.26
CA ILE A 521 0.42 24.34 23.31
C ILE A 521 -0.96 24.00 22.74
N GLU A 522 -1.76 23.30 23.52
CA GLU A 522 -3.15 22.97 23.19
C GLU A 522 -4.07 23.45 24.33
N LEU A 523 -5.12 24.15 23.98
CA LEU A 523 -6.14 24.60 24.92
C LEU A 523 -7.42 23.78 24.71
N ARG A 524 -7.98 23.26 25.80
CA ARG A 524 -9.25 22.51 25.80
C ARG A 524 -10.21 23.13 26.78
N CYS A 525 -11.44 23.32 26.34
CA CYS A 525 -12.55 23.74 27.19
C CYS A 525 -13.73 22.77 26.95
N ARG A 526 -14.32 22.27 28.05
CA ARG A 526 -15.52 21.44 28.00
C ARG A 526 -16.69 22.31 28.45
N PHE A 527 -17.77 22.32 27.67
CA PHE A 527 -18.99 23.08 27.93
C PHE A 527 -20.08 22.18 28.49
#